data_f2dc455d6f978449c3c8b754512487d0
#
_entry.id   f2dc455d6f978449c3c8b754512487d0
#
_cell.length_a   1.000
_cell.length_b   1.000
_cell.length_c   1.000
_cell.angle_alpha   90.00
_cell.angle_beta   90.00
_cell.angle_gamma   90.00
#
_symmetry.space_group_name_H-M   'P 1'
#
loop_
_entity.id
_entity.type
_entity.pdbx_description
1 polymer ?
#
loop_
_entity_poly.entity_id
_entity_poly.type
_entity_poly.pdbx_seq_one_letter_code
_entity_poly.pdbx_strand_id
1 'polypeptide(L)'
;MKDGRLKNIWFLNTGVLLIALLLITKLGYIQIARGEYYQNLAESKYLVSSLGTFDRGTIFFSEKSGRKISAATVVPDYTLAIDPTKVTNKGALADKLLQFVKFDREDFIARASRKGDQYEEIAKHLKELEVEGIRALGESGVILEKDKKRFYPGGRTAAQVLGFVGSDGSDSAAQIGRYGLERYYNESLARSGKDDSSSFFADIFLKPGASILFNRSREGDLVTTIEPTVQ
;
A
#
# COMPACT_ATOMS: atom_id res chain seq x y z
N MET A 1 -30.13 -55.96 -20.00
CA MET A 1 -30.28 -54.55 -19.54
C MET A 1 -29.09 -53.94 -18.83
N LYS A 2 -27.93 -54.60 -18.65
CA LYS A 2 -26.73 -54.08 -17.98
C LYS A 2 -25.80 -53.27 -18.91
N ASP A 3 -25.75 -53.59 -20.19
CA ASP A 3 -24.74 -52.97 -21.12
C ASP A 3 -25.03 -51.52 -21.50
N GLY A 4 -26.30 -51.07 -21.48
CA GLY A 4 -26.63 -49.68 -21.80
C GLY A 4 -26.18 -48.68 -20.70
N ARG A 5 -26.21 -49.09 -19.43
CA ARG A 5 -25.76 -48.23 -18.32
C ARG A 5 -24.28 -48.04 -18.30
N LEU A 6 -23.49 -49.03 -18.62
CA LEU A 6 -22.03 -48.96 -18.69
C LEU A 6 -21.57 -48.05 -19.85
N LYS A 7 -22.23 -48.10 -21.00
CA LYS A 7 -21.96 -47.18 -22.13
C LYS A 7 -22.23 -45.71 -21.77
N ASN A 8 -23.35 -45.45 -21.06
CA ASN A 8 -23.67 -44.09 -20.64
C ASN A 8 -22.70 -43.54 -19.61
N ILE A 9 -22.20 -44.36 -18.68
CA ILE A 9 -21.21 -43.98 -17.71
C ILE A 9 -19.87 -43.70 -18.40
N TRP A 10 -19.50 -44.50 -19.40
CA TRP A 10 -18.27 -44.31 -20.18
C TRP A 10 -18.32 -42.97 -20.99
N PHE A 11 -19.47 -42.67 -21.63
CA PHE A 11 -19.67 -41.39 -22.31
C PHE A 11 -19.61 -40.20 -21.36
N LEU A 12 -20.17 -40.31 -20.17
CA LEU A 12 -20.10 -39.27 -19.16
C LEU A 12 -18.65 -39.00 -18.69
N ASN A 13 -17.92 -40.09 -18.39
CA ASN A 13 -16.50 -39.98 -18.03
C ASN A 13 -15.65 -39.38 -19.12
N THR A 14 -15.88 -39.78 -20.37
CA THR A 14 -15.15 -39.22 -21.52
C THR A 14 -15.44 -37.73 -21.69
N GLY A 15 -16.70 -37.29 -21.48
CA GLY A 15 -17.10 -35.89 -21.50
C GLY A 15 -16.41 -35.07 -20.41
N VAL A 16 -16.38 -35.57 -19.17
CA VAL A 16 -15.66 -34.92 -18.06
C VAL A 16 -14.17 -34.81 -18.35
N LEU A 17 -13.54 -35.85 -18.87
CA LEU A 17 -12.12 -35.89 -19.22
C LEU A 17 -11.77 -34.88 -20.33
N LEU A 18 -12.64 -34.74 -21.33
CA LEU A 18 -12.52 -33.73 -22.39
C LEU A 18 -12.58 -32.29 -21.84
N ILE A 19 -13.54 -32.04 -20.97
CA ILE A 19 -13.67 -30.71 -20.31
C ILE A 19 -12.45 -30.43 -19.45
N ALA A 20 -11.98 -31.39 -18.66
CA ALA A 20 -10.77 -31.24 -17.85
C ALA A 20 -9.53 -30.93 -18.72
N LEU A 21 -9.36 -31.66 -19.83
CA LEU A 21 -8.28 -31.41 -20.78
C LEU A 21 -8.34 -30.00 -21.38
N LEU A 22 -9.53 -29.53 -21.74
CA LEU A 22 -9.76 -28.20 -22.29
C LEU A 22 -9.43 -27.10 -21.27
N LEU A 23 -9.81 -27.30 -20.01
CA LEU A 23 -9.48 -26.36 -18.92
C LEU A 23 -7.97 -26.30 -18.67
N ILE A 24 -7.28 -27.45 -18.61
CA ILE A 24 -5.83 -27.52 -18.41
C ILE A 24 -5.10 -26.83 -19.57
N THR A 25 -5.53 -27.09 -20.82
CA THR A 25 -4.93 -26.44 -22.00
C THR A 25 -5.15 -24.92 -21.98
N LYS A 26 -6.33 -24.47 -21.62
CA LYS A 26 -6.64 -23.04 -21.48
C LYS A 26 -5.81 -22.40 -20.36
N LEU A 27 -5.66 -23.07 -19.21
CA LEU A 27 -4.83 -22.61 -18.11
C LEU A 27 -3.36 -22.50 -18.53
N GLY A 28 -2.81 -23.52 -19.18
CA GLY A 28 -1.47 -23.52 -19.71
C GLY A 28 -1.23 -22.40 -20.74
N TYR A 29 -2.18 -22.18 -21.63
CA TYR A 29 -2.12 -21.07 -22.57
C TYR A 29 -2.07 -19.71 -21.86
N ILE A 30 -2.90 -19.49 -20.85
CA ILE A 30 -2.91 -18.24 -20.09
C ILE A 30 -1.58 -18.06 -19.34
N GLN A 31 -1.05 -19.12 -18.73
CA GLN A 31 0.22 -19.07 -17.99
C GLN A 31 1.43 -18.80 -18.90
N ILE A 32 1.47 -19.39 -20.09
CA ILE A 32 2.62 -19.27 -20.99
C ILE A 32 2.49 -18.03 -21.89
N ALA A 33 1.34 -17.83 -22.55
CA ALA A 33 1.18 -16.77 -23.53
C ALA A 33 0.84 -15.39 -22.93
N ARG A 34 0.25 -15.37 -21.71
CA ARG A 34 -0.10 -14.13 -21.00
C ARG A 34 0.57 -14.02 -19.63
N GLY A 35 1.49 -14.89 -19.31
CA GLY A 35 2.20 -14.91 -18.03
C GLY A 35 2.87 -13.58 -17.73
N GLU A 36 3.65 -13.02 -18.64
CA GLU A 36 4.28 -11.71 -18.51
C GLU A 36 3.26 -10.58 -18.29
N TYR A 37 2.16 -10.58 -19.02
CA TYR A 37 1.12 -9.56 -18.85
C TYR A 37 0.50 -9.60 -17.45
N TYR A 38 0.16 -10.80 -16.97
CA TYR A 38 -0.41 -10.94 -15.62
C TYR A 38 0.63 -10.77 -14.52
N GLN A 39 1.90 -11.10 -14.78
CA GLN A 39 3.00 -10.84 -13.87
C GLN A 39 3.25 -9.34 -13.73
N ASN A 40 3.34 -8.59 -14.84
CA ASN A 40 3.44 -7.13 -14.82
C ASN A 40 2.22 -6.46 -14.17
N LEU A 41 1.02 -7.00 -14.41
CA LEU A 41 -0.20 -6.52 -13.75
C LEU A 41 -0.24 -6.85 -12.26
N ALA A 42 0.28 -8.00 -11.87
CA ALA A 42 0.45 -8.37 -10.46
C ALA A 42 1.54 -7.51 -9.82
N GLU A 43 2.70 -7.35 -10.44
CA GLU A 43 3.78 -6.49 -9.94
C GLU A 43 3.32 -5.04 -9.80
N SER A 44 2.60 -4.48 -10.76
CA SER A 44 2.04 -3.14 -10.65
C SER A 44 1.01 -3.02 -9.51
N LYS A 45 0.22 -4.04 -9.25
CA LYS A 45 -0.72 -4.09 -8.12
C LYS A 45 -0.03 -4.46 -6.80
N TYR A 46 0.97 -5.33 -6.83
CA TYR A 46 1.76 -5.68 -5.63
C TYR A 46 2.76 -4.59 -5.25
N LEU A 47 3.35 -3.88 -6.22
CA LEU A 47 4.14 -2.68 -5.94
C LEU A 47 3.29 -1.61 -5.26
N VAL A 48 2.05 -1.41 -5.67
CA VAL A 48 1.11 -0.50 -4.99
C VAL A 48 0.68 -1.05 -3.61
N SER A 49 0.69 -2.37 -3.41
CA SER A 49 0.28 -3.00 -2.14
C SER A 49 1.45 -3.32 -1.21
N SER A 50 2.66 -3.53 -1.73
CA SER A 50 3.86 -3.86 -0.93
C SER A 50 4.81 -2.68 -0.73
N LEU A 51 4.67 -1.62 -1.53
CA LEU A 51 5.43 -0.37 -1.40
C LEU A 51 4.92 0.52 -0.28
N GLY A 52 4.23 0.05 0.70
CA GLY A 52 3.81 1.07 1.62
C GLY A 52 3.09 0.66 2.87
N THR A 53 3.30 -0.48 3.39
CA THR A 53 2.96 -0.63 4.81
C THR A 53 4.11 -0.14 5.67
N PHE A 54 4.50 1.13 5.50
CA PHE A 54 5.27 1.78 6.55
C PHE A 54 4.40 1.75 7.81
N ASP A 55 4.61 0.72 8.61
CA ASP A 55 3.97 0.62 9.93
C ASP A 55 5.06 0.74 10.99
N ARG A 56 4.89 1.73 11.84
CA ARG A 56 5.88 2.06 12.87
C ARG A 56 5.19 2.42 14.17
N GLY A 57 5.70 1.88 15.27
CA GLY A 57 5.19 2.13 16.60
C GLY A 57 5.14 3.63 16.93
N THR A 58 4.20 4.01 17.77
CA THR A 58 4.03 5.38 18.27
C THR A 58 5.00 5.65 19.41
N ILE A 59 5.63 6.81 19.39
CA ILE A 59 6.39 7.31 20.55
C ILE A 59 5.49 8.26 21.31
N PHE A 60 5.39 8.06 22.61
CA PHE A 60 4.58 8.88 23.52
C PHE A 60 5.46 9.67 24.48
N PHE A 61 5.09 10.90 24.72
CA PHE A 61 5.46 11.65 25.91
C PHE A 61 4.59 11.25 27.09
N SER A 62 5.11 11.37 28.31
CA SER A 62 4.36 11.18 29.55
C SER A 62 4.19 12.50 30.27
N GLU A 63 2.95 12.92 30.55
CA GLU A 63 2.67 14.03 31.43
C GLU A 63 2.74 13.56 32.89
N LYS A 64 2.94 14.52 33.82
CA LYS A 64 2.85 14.27 35.27
C LYS A 64 1.50 13.70 35.70
N SER A 65 0.45 14.00 34.97
CA SER A 65 -0.89 13.43 35.15
C SER A 65 -1.00 11.94 34.80
N GLY A 66 0.05 11.34 34.22
CA GLY A 66 0.04 10.00 33.67
C GLY A 66 -0.58 9.89 32.26
N ARG A 67 -1.03 11.00 31.67
CA ARG A 67 -1.58 11.04 30.32
C ARG A 67 -0.45 10.88 29.30
N LYS A 68 -0.68 10.05 28.28
CA LYS A 68 0.23 9.85 27.16
C LYS A 68 -0.15 10.77 26.01
N ILE A 69 0.82 11.53 25.49
CA ILE A 69 0.66 12.41 24.34
C ILE A 69 1.55 11.86 23.21
N SER A 70 1.01 11.74 22.01
CA SER A 70 1.78 11.28 20.86
C SER A 70 2.90 12.26 20.52
N ALA A 71 4.15 11.79 20.58
CA ALA A 71 5.35 12.52 20.18
C ALA A 71 5.71 12.26 18.72
N ALA A 72 5.56 11.01 18.27
CA ALA A 72 5.74 10.61 16.90
C ALA A 72 4.77 9.47 16.58
N THR A 73 4.03 9.61 15.50
CA THR A 73 3.02 8.63 15.08
C THR A 73 3.04 8.45 13.57
N VAL A 74 2.28 7.51 13.06
CA VAL A 74 2.09 7.29 11.63
C VAL A 74 0.71 7.80 11.23
N VAL A 75 0.65 8.59 10.18
CA VAL A 75 -0.61 9.12 9.63
C VAL A 75 -0.74 8.71 8.17
N PRO A 76 -1.98 8.62 7.64
CA PRO A 76 -2.20 8.43 6.21
C PRO A 76 -1.55 9.56 5.41
N ASP A 77 -0.99 9.20 4.29
CA ASP A 77 -0.47 10.11 3.28
C ASP A 77 -0.99 9.70 1.91
N TYR A 78 -1.09 10.65 1.00
CA TYR A 78 -1.62 10.37 -0.33
C TYR A 78 -0.77 11.04 -1.38
N THR A 79 -0.53 10.31 -2.47
CA THR A 79 0.17 10.78 -3.66
C THR A 79 -0.79 10.78 -4.84
N LEU A 80 -0.82 11.89 -5.56
CA LEU A 80 -1.51 12.02 -6.83
C LEU A 80 -0.53 11.69 -7.95
N ALA A 81 -0.85 10.69 -8.72
CA ALA A 81 -0.15 10.34 -9.95
C ALA A 81 -1.15 10.25 -11.12
N ILE A 82 -0.64 10.25 -12.31
CA ILE A 82 -1.42 10.06 -13.54
C ILE A 82 -0.82 8.96 -14.42
N ASP A 83 -1.68 8.32 -15.17
CA ASP A 83 -1.31 7.46 -16.29
C ASP A 83 -1.45 8.26 -17.59
N PRO A 84 -0.34 8.77 -18.17
CA PRO A 84 -0.38 9.58 -19.39
C PRO A 84 -1.06 8.89 -20.58
N THR A 85 -1.07 7.56 -20.61
CA THR A 85 -1.66 6.79 -21.70
C THR A 85 -3.19 6.80 -21.67
N LYS A 86 -3.79 7.06 -20.51
CA LYS A 86 -5.24 7.09 -20.30
C LYS A 86 -5.83 8.49 -20.28
N VAL A 87 -4.98 9.51 -20.16
CA VAL A 87 -5.43 10.92 -20.14
C VAL A 87 -5.72 11.41 -21.55
N THR A 88 -7.00 11.61 -21.87
CA THR A 88 -7.45 12.08 -23.18
C THR A 88 -7.29 13.59 -23.35
N ASN A 89 -7.74 14.38 -22.37
CA ASN A 89 -7.66 15.84 -22.41
C ASN A 89 -6.83 16.38 -21.23
N LYS A 90 -5.55 16.59 -21.49
CA LYS A 90 -4.56 16.99 -20.48
C LYS A 90 -4.83 18.35 -19.87
N GLY A 91 -5.23 19.31 -20.71
CA GLY A 91 -5.54 20.67 -20.24
C GLY A 91 -6.76 20.69 -19.34
N ALA A 92 -7.85 20.04 -19.75
CA ALA A 92 -9.06 19.99 -18.95
C ALA A 92 -8.85 19.22 -17.63
N LEU A 93 -8.05 18.16 -17.65
CA LEU A 93 -7.70 17.42 -16.42
C LEU A 93 -6.88 18.30 -15.47
N ALA A 94 -5.88 19.01 -15.99
CA ALA A 94 -5.09 19.95 -15.20
C ALA A 94 -5.97 20.99 -14.50
N ASP A 95 -6.90 21.60 -15.25
CA ASP A 95 -7.78 22.65 -14.73
C ASP A 95 -8.75 22.12 -13.65
N LYS A 96 -9.19 20.86 -13.76
CA LYS A 96 -9.99 20.18 -12.72
C LYS A 96 -9.17 19.87 -11.47
N LEU A 97 -7.97 19.33 -11.63
CA LEU A 97 -7.11 18.95 -10.50
C LEU A 97 -6.58 20.17 -9.74
N LEU A 98 -6.35 21.31 -10.41
CA LEU A 98 -5.92 22.57 -9.80
C LEU A 98 -6.94 23.14 -8.80
N GLN A 99 -8.20 22.70 -8.85
CA GLN A 99 -9.21 23.08 -7.86
C GLN A 99 -8.94 22.47 -6.47
N PHE A 100 -8.22 21.37 -6.42
CA PHE A 100 -7.96 20.62 -5.20
C PHE A 100 -6.49 20.69 -4.78
N VAL A 101 -5.56 20.66 -5.73
CA VAL A 101 -4.12 20.55 -5.48
C VAL A 101 -3.35 21.58 -6.26
N LYS A 102 -2.35 22.19 -5.63
CA LYS A 102 -1.48 23.16 -6.28
C LYS A 102 -0.30 22.45 -6.96
N PHE A 103 -0.18 22.63 -8.25
CA PHE A 103 0.96 22.21 -9.06
C PHE A 103 1.15 23.14 -10.24
N ASP A 104 2.29 23.05 -10.93
CA ASP A 104 2.52 23.82 -12.16
C ASP A 104 1.77 23.17 -13.32
N ARG A 105 0.91 23.98 -13.98
CA ARG A 105 0.06 23.52 -15.08
C ARG A 105 0.88 23.10 -16.31
N GLU A 106 1.95 23.82 -16.60
CA GLU A 106 2.78 23.55 -17.78
C GLU A 106 3.60 22.28 -17.56
N ASP A 107 4.18 22.11 -16.36
CA ASP A 107 4.87 20.90 -15.96
C ASP A 107 3.94 19.67 -16.00
N PHE A 108 2.69 19.82 -15.52
CA PHE A 108 1.69 18.75 -15.61
C PHE A 108 1.45 18.33 -17.06
N ILE A 109 1.21 19.31 -17.97
CA ILE A 109 0.96 19.01 -19.39
C ILE A 109 2.18 18.33 -20.03
N ALA A 110 3.39 18.76 -19.68
CA ALA A 110 4.63 18.16 -20.16
C ALA A 110 4.75 16.69 -19.71
N ARG A 111 4.52 16.40 -18.43
CA ARG A 111 4.53 15.05 -17.86
C ARG A 111 3.43 14.18 -18.47
N ALA A 112 2.20 14.68 -18.52
CA ALA A 112 1.08 13.99 -19.12
C ALA A 112 1.25 13.74 -20.63
N SER A 113 2.25 14.36 -21.28
CA SER A 113 2.56 14.18 -22.69
C SER A 113 3.66 13.17 -22.98
N ARG A 114 4.29 12.61 -21.98
CA ARG A 114 5.30 11.57 -22.13
C ARG A 114 4.69 10.31 -22.73
N LYS A 115 5.23 9.88 -23.86
CA LYS A 115 4.74 8.68 -24.54
C LYS A 115 5.35 7.44 -23.90
N GLY A 116 4.50 6.46 -23.61
CA GLY A 116 4.94 5.14 -23.10
C GLY A 116 5.14 5.10 -21.58
N ASP A 117 5.00 6.20 -20.88
CA ASP A 117 4.98 6.21 -19.43
C ASP A 117 3.56 5.94 -18.93
N GLN A 118 3.44 5.05 -17.95
CA GLN A 118 2.15 4.68 -17.36
C GLN A 118 1.98 5.26 -15.96
N TYR A 119 3.01 5.95 -15.42
CA TYR A 119 3.00 6.50 -14.09
C TYR A 119 3.84 7.78 -14.02
N GLU A 120 3.17 8.90 -13.77
CA GLU A 120 3.81 10.19 -13.50
C GLU A 120 3.25 10.79 -12.22
N GLU A 121 4.13 11.00 -11.26
CA GLU A 121 3.78 11.60 -9.98
C GLU A 121 3.60 13.10 -10.12
N ILE A 122 2.46 13.63 -9.66
CA ILE A 122 2.10 15.06 -9.77
C ILE A 122 2.25 15.79 -8.46
N ALA A 123 1.73 15.22 -7.37
CA ALA A 123 1.80 15.85 -6.05
C ALA A 123 1.80 14.80 -4.93
N LYS A 124 2.53 15.11 -3.85
CA LYS A 124 2.58 14.32 -2.61
C LYS A 124 1.91 15.03 -1.46
N HIS A 125 1.66 14.27 -0.41
CA HIS A 125 1.15 14.78 0.87
C HIS A 125 -0.21 15.45 0.76
N LEU A 126 -1.11 14.85 -0.04
CA LEU A 126 -2.48 15.32 -0.16
C LEU A 126 -3.25 15.06 1.14
N LYS A 127 -4.15 15.98 1.43
CA LYS A 127 -5.11 15.84 2.53
C LYS A 127 -6.29 14.98 2.08
N GLU A 128 -6.93 14.32 3.04
CA GLU A 128 -8.06 13.43 2.76
C GLU A 128 -9.21 14.12 2.00
N LEU A 129 -9.50 15.38 2.34
CA LEU A 129 -10.50 16.18 1.62
C LEU A 129 -10.14 16.42 0.15
N GLU A 130 -8.86 16.66 -0.14
CA GLU A 130 -8.36 16.84 -1.52
C GLU A 130 -8.51 15.55 -2.31
N VAL A 131 -8.19 14.42 -1.66
CA VAL A 131 -8.31 13.07 -2.24
C VAL A 131 -9.76 12.72 -2.54
N GLU A 132 -10.69 13.02 -1.63
CA GLU A 132 -12.12 12.80 -1.86
C GLU A 132 -12.65 13.62 -3.03
N GLY A 133 -12.25 14.90 -3.12
CA GLY A 133 -12.60 15.77 -4.23
C GLY A 133 -12.08 15.24 -5.58
N ILE A 134 -10.82 14.81 -5.62
CA ILE A 134 -10.21 14.25 -6.83
C ILE A 134 -10.89 12.93 -7.22
N ARG A 135 -11.18 12.08 -6.25
CA ARG A 135 -11.87 10.80 -6.49
C ARG A 135 -13.28 11.01 -7.06
N ALA A 136 -13.98 12.05 -6.61
CA ALA A 136 -15.30 12.40 -7.10
C ALA A 136 -15.32 12.86 -8.56
N LEU A 137 -14.17 13.30 -9.12
CA LEU A 137 -14.05 13.65 -10.53
C LEU A 137 -14.22 12.43 -11.46
N GLY A 138 -13.91 11.22 -10.99
CA GLY A 138 -14.05 9.99 -11.76
C GLY A 138 -13.22 9.94 -13.05
N GLU A 139 -12.13 10.71 -13.13
CA GLU A 139 -11.31 10.83 -14.34
C GLU A 139 -10.46 9.57 -14.56
N SER A 140 -10.52 9.04 -15.77
CA SER A 140 -9.66 7.94 -16.18
C SER A 140 -8.22 8.42 -16.31
N GLY A 141 -7.28 7.61 -15.77
CA GLY A 141 -5.87 7.97 -15.77
C GLY A 141 -5.41 8.76 -14.54
N VAL A 142 -6.30 9.09 -13.60
CA VAL A 142 -5.93 9.60 -12.28
C VAL A 142 -5.68 8.43 -11.33
N ILE A 143 -4.52 8.43 -10.68
CA ILE A 143 -4.09 7.42 -9.73
C ILE A 143 -3.93 8.10 -8.37
N LEU A 144 -4.64 7.61 -7.37
CA LEU A 144 -4.51 8.06 -5.98
C LEU A 144 -3.92 6.93 -5.15
N GLU A 145 -2.66 7.08 -4.80
CA GLU A 145 -1.96 6.13 -3.96
C GLU A 145 -2.09 6.52 -2.50
N LYS A 146 -2.43 5.55 -1.67
CA LYS A 146 -2.45 5.70 -0.22
C LYS A 146 -1.18 5.15 0.37
N ASP A 147 -0.45 6.00 1.03
CA ASP A 147 0.76 5.67 1.77
C ASP A 147 0.61 6.08 3.24
N LYS A 148 1.67 5.93 4.01
CA LYS A 148 1.76 6.36 5.39
C LYS A 148 3.05 7.13 5.60
N LYS A 149 2.96 8.21 6.37
CA LYS A 149 4.15 8.98 6.75
C LYS A 149 4.31 9.11 8.25
N ARG A 150 5.55 9.28 8.69
CA ARG A 150 5.85 9.63 10.07
C ARG A 150 5.46 11.07 10.34
N PHE A 151 4.73 11.30 11.40
CA PHE A 151 4.26 12.61 11.81
C PHE A 151 4.65 12.90 13.25
N TYR A 152 5.12 14.11 13.50
CA TYR A 152 5.57 14.59 14.79
C TYR A 152 4.67 15.73 15.27
N PRO A 153 3.60 15.45 16.05
CA PRO A 153 2.61 16.47 16.46
C PRO A 153 3.22 17.63 17.22
N GLY A 154 4.25 17.35 18.04
CA GLY A 154 4.96 18.37 18.83
C GLY A 154 5.91 19.26 18.01
N GLY A 155 6.03 19.06 16.70
CA GLY A 155 6.92 19.82 15.84
C GLY A 155 8.37 19.78 16.32
N ARG A 156 8.87 20.86 16.89
CA ARG A 156 10.27 20.97 17.38
C ARG A 156 10.48 20.47 18.81
N THR A 157 9.41 20.19 19.55
CA THR A 157 9.50 19.73 20.94
C THR A 157 10.26 18.41 21.01
N ALA A 158 11.33 18.39 21.79
CA ALA A 158 12.25 17.25 21.94
C ALA A 158 12.79 16.65 20.62
N ALA A 159 12.81 17.43 19.53
CA ALA A 159 13.15 16.92 18.19
C ALA A 159 14.56 16.28 18.16
N GLN A 160 15.52 16.82 18.92
CA GLN A 160 16.87 16.26 18.98
C GLN A 160 16.91 14.88 19.68
N VAL A 161 16.01 14.65 20.64
CA VAL A 161 15.91 13.37 21.34
C VAL A 161 15.10 12.37 20.54
N LEU A 162 13.95 12.81 19.99
CA LEU A 162 13.09 11.96 19.16
C LEU A 162 13.82 11.49 17.90
N GLY A 163 14.53 12.40 17.24
CA GLY A 163 15.15 12.13 15.95
C GLY A 163 14.13 12.12 14.81
N PHE A 164 14.49 11.45 13.72
CA PHE A 164 13.64 11.34 12.54
C PHE A 164 13.86 10.03 11.78
N VAL A 165 12.91 9.70 10.92
CA VAL A 165 13.01 8.60 9.96
C VAL A 165 13.41 9.13 8.58
N GLY A 166 14.07 8.30 7.80
CA GLY A 166 14.46 8.63 6.44
C GLY A 166 14.65 7.37 5.59
N SER A 167 14.75 7.53 4.28
CA SER A 167 14.97 6.41 3.36
C SER A 167 16.29 5.70 3.68
N ASP A 168 16.30 4.39 3.53
CA ASP A 168 17.49 3.55 3.70
C ASP A 168 18.58 3.80 2.64
N GLY A 169 18.22 4.45 1.54
CA GLY A 169 19.11 4.66 0.40
C GLY A 169 19.15 3.47 -0.56
N SER A 170 18.47 2.38 -0.25
CA SER A 170 18.13 1.34 -1.20
C SER A 170 16.90 1.75 -2.00
N ASP A 171 16.67 1.15 -3.17
CA ASP A 171 15.48 1.39 -4.00
C ASP A 171 14.16 1.00 -3.30
N SER A 172 14.24 0.46 -2.09
CA SER A 172 13.07 0.16 -1.28
C SER A 172 12.56 1.43 -0.57
N ALA A 173 11.26 1.66 -0.59
CA ALA A 173 10.58 2.74 0.13
C ALA A 173 10.66 2.60 1.66
N ALA A 174 11.51 1.71 2.16
CA ALA A 174 11.67 1.44 3.57
C ALA A 174 12.25 2.67 4.30
N GLN A 175 11.52 3.15 5.29
CA GLN A 175 11.96 4.23 6.16
C GLN A 175 12.56 3.65 7.44
N ILE A 176 13.78 4.06 7.76
CA ILE A 176 14.49 3.68 8.96
C ILE A 176 14.73 4.88 9.88
N GLY A 177 14.87 4.64 11.17
CA GLY A 177 15.27 5.66 12.13
C GLY A 177 16.72 6.12 11.88
N ARG A 178 16.89 7.41 11.60
CA ARG A 178 18.21 7.99 11.30
C ARG A 178 18.91 8.56 12.53
N TYR A 179 18.17 9.13 13.46
CA TYR A 179 18.68 9.78 14.66
C TYR A 179 17.77 9.55 15.87
N GLY A 180 18.29 9.83 17.06
CA GLY A 180 17.56 9.88 18.33
C GLY A 180 16.94 8.54 18.71
N LEU A 181 15.79 8.62 19.38
CA LEU A 181 15.00 7.47 19.80
C LEU A 181 14.52 6.65 18.60
N GLU A 182 14.21 7.31 17.49
CA GLU A 182 13.84 6.64 16.24
C GLU A 182 14.92 5.66 15.77
N ARG A 183 16.19 6.04 15.86
CA ARG A 183 17.31 5.18 15.51
C ARG A 183 17.59 4.13 16.57
N TYR A 184 17.63 4.55 17.83
CA TYR A 184 18.02 3.66 18.93
C TYR A 184 17.04 2.50 19.10
N TYR A 185 15.75 2.78 18.96
CA TYR A 185 14.68 1.77 19.03
C TYR A 185 14.15 1.36 17.67
N ASN A 186 14.97 1.46 16.62
CA ASN A 186 14.51 1.21 15.26
C ASN A 186 13.91 -0.19 15.09
N GLU A 187 14.52 -1.23 15.64
CA GLU A 187 14.03 -2.61 15.57
C GLU A 187 12.69 -2.80 16.30
N SER A 188 12.55 -2.16 17.46
CA SER A 188 11.31 -2.23 18.25
C SER A 188 10.17 -1.43 17.61
N LEU A 189 10.50 -0.25 17.06
CA LEU A 189 9.53 0.64 16.42
C LEU A 189 9.17 0.16 15.01
N ALA A 190 10.15 -0.29 14.23
CA ALA A 190 9.87 -0.92 12.95
C ALA A 190 9.13 -2.22 13.25
N ARG A 191 7.80 -2.14 13.23
CA ARG A 191 6.98 -3.33 13.22
C ARG A 191 7.40 -4.09 11.98
N SER A 192 8.35 -5.02 12.16
CA SER A 192 8.71 -5.94 11.10
C SER A 192 7.44 -6.72 10.79
N GLY A 193 6.72 -6.23 9.81
CA GLY A 193 5.77 -7.04 9.06
C GLY A 193 6.58 -8.10 8.34
N LYS A 194 7.16 -9.02 9.08
CA LYS A 194 7.24 -10.41 8.66
C LYS A 194 5.81 -10.95 8.71
N ASP A 195 4.91 -10.29 8.03
CA ASP A 195 3.82 -10.96 7.39
C ASP A 195 4.47 -11.72 6.23
N ASP A 196 5.11 -12.82 6.59
CA ASP A 196 5.24 -13.92 5.67
C ASP A 196 3.84 -14.10 5.11
N SER A 197 3.65 -13.75 3.84
CA SER A 197 2.42 -14.05 3.13
C SER A 197 2.10 -15.55 3.23
N SER A 198 3.11 -16.39 3.45
CA SER A 198 3.01 -17.80 3.82
C SER A 198 2.34 -18.00 5.19
N SER A 199 2.56 -17.14 6.19
CA SER A 199 1.91 -17.26 7.49
C SER A 199 0.45 -16.80 7.45
N PHE A 200 0.12 -15.80 6.63
CA PHE A 200 -1.26 -15.34 6.44
C PHE A 200 -2.13 -16.44 5.82
N PHE A 201 -1.63 -17.10 4.77
CA PHE A 201 -2.34 -18.25 4.18
C PHE A 201 -2.38 -19.46 5.13
N ALA A 202 -1.31 -19.71 5.87
CA ALA A 202 -1.29 -20.77 6.85
C ALA A 202 -2.27 -20.53 8.00
N ASP A 203 -2.40 -19.32 8.50
CA ASP A 203 -3.36 -18.95 9.55
C ASP A 203 -4.82 -19.03 9.07
N ILE A 204 -5.10 -18.65 7.82
CA ILE A 204 -6.45 -18.78 7.25
C ILE A 204 -6.83 -20.24 7.04
N PHE A 205 -5.92 -21.08 6.53
CA PHE A 205 -6.25 -22.45 6.15
C PHE A 205 -6.03 -23.48 7.27
N LEU A 206 -5.09 -23.23 8.19
CA LEU A 206 -4.77 -24.18 9.25
C LEU A 206 -5.49 -23.91 10.57
N LYS A 207 -6.05 -22.69 10.77
CA LYS A 207 -6.77 -22.32 11.99
C LYS A 207 -8.09 -21.59 11.66
N PRO A 208 -9.07 -22.28 11.06
CA PRO A 208 -10.38 -21.68 10.83
C PRO A 208 -11.04 -21.39 12.18
N GLY A 209 -11.16 -20.12 12.53
CA GLY A 209 -11.87 -19.65 13.73
C GLY A 209 -11.03 -18.82 14.73
N ALA A 210 -9.72 -18.77 14.62
CA ALA A 210 -8.89 -18.03 15.57
C ALA A 210 -8.56 -16.58 15.15
N SER A 211 -8.83 -16.20 13.89
CA SER A 211 -8.33 -14.96 13.30
C SER A 211 -9.14 -13.69 13.61
N ILE A 212 -10.34 -13.82 14.20
CA ILE A 212 -11.26 -12.68 14.36
C ILE A 212 -11.09 -11.96 15.72
N LEU A 213 -10.35 -12.54 16.68
CA LEU A 213 -10.30 -12.04 18.05
C LEU A 213 -8.92 -11.61 18.56
N PHE A 214 -7.87 -11.69 17.78
CA PHE A 214 -6.59 -11.18 18.22
C PHE A 214 -6.44 -9.70 17.85
N ASN A 215 -6.93 -8.86 18.76
CA ASN A 215 -6.36 -7.56 19.01
C ASN A 215 -4.89 -7.79 19.39
N ARG A 216 -4.00 -7.96 18.38
CA ARG A 216 -2.55 -7.97 18.61
C ARG A 216 -2.25 -6.68 19.34
N SER A 217 -1.92 -6.79 20.63
CA SER A 217 -1.28 -5.73 21.38
C SER A 217 -0.21 -5.17 20.45
N ARG A 218 -0.25 -3.87 20.19
CA ARG A 218 0.67 -3.19 19.28
C ARG A 218 2.04 -3.20 19.91
N GLU A 219 2.75 -4.30 19.78
CA GLU A 219 4.16 -4.39 20.08
C GLU A 219 4.88 -3.33 19.26
N GLY A 220 5.76 -2.56 19.87
CA GLY A 220 6.55 -1.54 19.23
C GLY A 220 6.21 -0.09 19.56
N ASP A 221 5.28 0.18 20.45
CA ASP A 221 5.07 1.52 20.97
C ASP A 221 6.10 1.84 22.07
N LEU A 222 6.62 3.07 22.07
CA LEU A 222 7.59 3.56 23.04
C LEU A 222 6.96 4.65 23.90
N VAL A 223 7.07 4.51 25.23
CA VAL A 223 6.66 5.55 26.17
C VAL A 223 7.89 6.17 26.78
N THR A 224 8.05 7.48 26.61
CA THR A 224 9.16 8.23 27.19
C THR A 224 8.75 8.89 28.51
N THR A 225 9.71 9.23 29.33
CA THR A 225 9.52 10.03 30.55
C THR A 225 9.63 11.54 30.29
N ILE A 226 9.70 11.95 29.03
CA ILE A 226 9.81 13.35 28.64
C ILE A 226 8.47 14.04 28.89
N GLU A 227 8.53 15.13 29.65
CA GLU A 227 7.38 16.01 29.92
C GLU A 227 7.36 17.12 28.86
N PRO A 228 6.38 17.16 27.94
CA PRO A 228 6.38 18.10 26.83
C PRO A 228 6.18 19.57 27.27
N THR A 229 5.62 19.79 28.46
CA THR A 229 5.38 21.15 28.98
C THR A 229 6.62 21.82 29.59
N VAL A 230 7.70 21.05 29.77
CA VAL A 230 8.97 21.51 30.35
C VAL A 230 10.07 21.71 29.30
N GLN A 231 9.79 21.32 28.09
CA GLN A 231 10.71 21.38 26.92
C GLN A 231 10.59 22.76 26.16
#